data_6a56fe29dc740b4061e1eda59a985daa
#
_entry.id   6a56fe29dc740b4061e1eda59a985daa
#
_cell.length_a   1.000
_cell.length_b   1.000
_cell.length_c   1.000
_cell.angle_alpha   90.00
_cell.angle_beta   90.00
_cell.angle_gamma   90.00
#
_symmetry.space_group_name_H-M   'P 1'
#
loop_
_entity.id
_entity.type
_entity.pdbx_description
1 polymer ?
#
loop_
_entity_poly.entity_id
_entity_poly.type
_entity_poly.pdbx_seq_one_letter_code
_entity_poly.pdbx_strand_id
1 'polypeptide(L)'
;MMMYAKGVFEGQAPTITNWDVPNVRKFNGEIVEGRPTKGYGTAEFNYAGKLYKPEPWTEEIQIIKEKAEAWSSEIIGRKIKFTFCLCGLYETGEDTIPHHSDTVPNLKDHVLGISFGAPRILEWTNYSDLIKKKTNTSKVHLEGYFLKSETRRILLEDGDAYLFDGHSQMKSTHSIPALEGTRKRISLTFRSGL
;
A
#
# COMPACT_ATOMS: atom_id res chain seq x y z
N MET A 1 0.70 -15.03 -2.35
CA MET A 1 0.73 -15.04 -0.85
C MET A 1 1.39 -13.75 -0.39
N MET A 2 0.87 -13.10 0.67
CA MET A 2 1.53 -11.93 1.27
C MET A 2 2.65 -12.42 2.21
N MET A 3 3.84 -11.84 2.05
CA MET A 3 5.02 -12.04 2.90
C MET A 3 5.20 -10.86 3.83
N TYR A 4 5.65 -11.09 5.04
CA TYR A 4 5.87 -10.08 6.07
C TYR A 4 7.22 -10.29 6.73
N ALA A 5 7.92 -9.19 7.01
CA ALA A 5 9.20 -9.20 7.72
C ALA A 5 9.31 -8.00 8.66
N LYS A 6 9.81 -8.26 9.87
CA LYS A 6 10.02 -7.25 10.91
C LYS A 6 11.31 -6.48 10.71
N GLY A 7 11.25 -5.17 10.96
CA GLY A 7 12.41 -4.31 11.16
C GLY A 7 13.36 -4.19 9.98
N VAL A 8 12.98 -4.63 8.78
CA VAL A 8 13.85 -4.60 7.58
C VAL A 8 14.39 -3.20 7.31
N PHE A 9 13.57 -2.17 7.58
CA PHE A 9 13.87 -0.76 7.36
C PHE A 9 13.90 0.07 8.64
N GLU A 10 14.07 -0.56 9.81
CA GLU A 10 14.09 0.13 11.10
C GLU A 10 15.06 1.31 11.10
N GLY A 11 14.63 2.46 11.66
CA GLY A 11 15.41 3.68 11.74
C GLY A 11 15.67 4.40 10.42
N GLN A 12 15.00 4.01 9.30
CA GLN A 12 15.20 4.59 7.97
C GLN A 12 14.01 5.45 7.51
N ALA A 13 13.19 5.93 8.44
CA ALA A 13 12.04 6.78 8.11
C ALA A 13 12.47 8.02 7.31
N PRO A 14 11.92 8.25 6.11
CA PRO A 14 12.28 9.41 5.30
C PRO A 14 11.58 10.67 5.80
N THR A 15 12.19 11.82 5.53
CA THR A 15 11.55 13.12 5.70
C THR A 15 10.68 13.41 4.48
N ILE A 16 9.38 13.54 4.69
CA ILE A 16 8.44 13.89 3.62
C ILE A 16 7.78 15.21 3.98
N THR A 17 7.88 16.14 3.07
CA THR A 17 7.30 17.49 3.18
C THR A 17 6.30 17.74 2.06
N ASN A 18 5.54 18.81 2.15
CA ASN A 18 4.59 19.25 1.11
C ASN A 18 3.61 18.14 0.71
N TRP A 19 2.98 17.52 1.71
CA TRP A 19 1.96 16.52 1.50
C TRP A 19 0.82 17.06 0.62
N ASP A 20 0.34 16.26 -0.31
CA ASP A 20 -0.81 16.61 -1.12
C ASP A 20 -2.06 16.68 -0.25
N VAL A 21 -2.97 17.60 -0.61
CA VAL A 21 -4.28 17.69 0.04
C VAL A 21 -5.02 16.36 -0.08
N PRO A 22 -5.65 15.88 1.00
CA PRO A 22 -6.44 14.66 0.99
C PRO A 22 -7.50 14.65 -0.12
N ASN A 23 -7.65 13.51 -0.79
CA ASN A 23 -8.74 13.33 -1.75
C ASN A 23 -10.06 13.19 -1.02
N VAL A 24 -11.03 14.00 -1.42
CA VAL A 24 -12.42 13.86 -0.99
C VAL A 24 -13.18 13.07 -2.06
N ARG A 25 -13.83 12.00 -1.67
CA ARG A 25 -14.62 11.16 -2.59
C ARG A 25 -15.94 10.75 -1.97
N LYS A 26 -16.95 10.52 -2.81
CA LYS A 26 -18.19 9.88 -2.38
C LYS A 26 -18.03 8.36 -2.44
N PHE A 27 -18.33 7.72 -1.32
CA PHE A 27 -18.40 6.26 -1.22
C PHE A 27 -19.73 5.89 -0.55
N ASN A 28 -20.57 5.11 -1.23
CA ASN A 28 -21.91 4.75 -0.77
C ASN A 28 -22.79 5.95 -0.34
N GLY A 29 -22.66 7.08 -1.03
CA GLY A 29 -23.43 8.29 -0.73
C GLY A 29 -22.82 9.21 0.33
N GLU A 30 -21.81 8.75 1.07
CA GLU A 30 -21.10 9.52 2.09
C GLU A 30 -19.83 10.17 1.51
N ILE A 31 -19.48 11.33 2.06
CA ILE A 31 -18.23 12.00 1.76
C ILE A 31 -17.16 11.37 2.63
N VAL A 32 -16.16 10.74 2.00
CA VAL A 32 -15.00 10.17 2.68
C VAL A 32 -13.77 10.98 2.32
N GLU A 33 -13.15 11.57 3.31
CA GLU A 33 -11.86 12.23 3.20
C GLU A 33 -10.74 11.19 3.32
N GLY A 34 -9.82 11.21 2.37
CA GLY A 34 -8.63 10.35 2.41
C GLY A 34 -7.54 10.94 3.32
N ARG A 35 -6.43 10.23 3.42
CA ARG A 35 -5.21 10.73 4.08
C ARG A 35 -4.42 11.64 3.15
N PRO A 36 -3.57 12.54 3.68
CA PRO A 36 -2.53 13.18 2.90
C PRO A 36 -1.61 12.15 2.25
N THR A 37 -1.27 12.36 1.00
CA THR A 37 -0.42 11.46 0.23
C THR A 37 0.67 12.22 -0.50
N LYS A 38 1.74 11.52 -0.92
CA LYS A 38 2.79 12.06 -1.76
C LYS A 38 3.30 10.98 -2.70
N GLY A 39 3.43 11.28 -3.98
CA GLY A 39 3.94 10.33 -4.98
C GLY A 39 5.36 10.67 -5.42
N TYR A 40 6.23 9.66 -5.44
CA TYR A 40 7.58 9.74 -6.01
C TYR A 40 7.75 8.68 -7.09
N GLY A 41 8.49 8.98 -8.14
CA GLY A 41 8.71 7.97 -9.18
C GLY A 41 9.08 8.52 -10.55
N THR A 42 9.09 7.59 -11.52
CA THR A 42 9.37 7.87 -12.92
C THR A 42 8.17 7.67 -13.84
N ALA A 43 7.06 7.14 -13.31
CA ALA A 43 5.84 6.88 -14.06
C ALA A 43 4.62 7.48 -13.37
N GLU A 44 3.69 8.02 -14.16
CA GLU A 44 2.40 8.47 -13.66
C GLU A 44 1.58 7.28 -13.13
N PHE A 45 0.82 7.51 -12.07
CA PHE A 45 0.03 6.47 -11.43
C PHE A 45 -1.39 6.94 -11.13
N ASN A 46 -2.38 6.17 -11.54
CA ASN A 46 -3.78 6.44 -11.21
C ASN A 46 -4.19 5.66 -9.96
N TYR A 47 -4.51 6.40 -8.90
CA TYR A 47 -4.97 5.83 -7.64
C TYR A 47 -6.25 6.50 -7.18
N ALA A 48 -7.27 5.68 -6.88
CA ALA A 48 -8.58 6.15 -6.41
C ALA A 48 -9.21 7.26 -7.28
N GLY A 49 -8.98 7.20 -8.61
CA GLY A 49 -9.51 8.19 -9.57
C GLY A 49 -8.70 9.48 -9.67
N LYS A 50 -7.60 9.62 -8.92
CA LYS A 50 -6.64 10.72 -9.05
C LYS A 50 -5.42 10.25 -9.83
N LEU A 51 -5.03 11.03 -10.84
CA LEU A 51 -3.75 10.84 -11.53
C LEU A 51 -2.65 11.50 -10.69
N TYR A 52 -1.74 10.68 -10.18
CA TYR A 52 -0.53 11.15 -9.53
C TYR A 52 0.56 11.36 -10.58
N LYS A 53 1.05 12.60 -10.64
CA LYS A 53 2.30 12.93 -11.30
C LYS A 53 3.38 12.87 -10.23
N PRO A 54 4.24 11.85 -10.24
CA PRO A 54 5.20 11.69 -9.16
C PRO A 54 6.25 12.79 -9.22
N GLU A 55 6.71 13.19 -8.04
CA GLU A 55 7.94 13.98 -7.94
C GLU A 55 9.17 13.07 -8.17
N PRO A 56 10.30 13.64 -8.56
CA PRO A 56 11.56 12.89 -8.62
C PRO A 56 11.89 12.25 -7.27
N TRP A 57 12.58 11.11 -7.30
CA TRP A 57 13.07 10.46 -6.11
C TRP A 57 13.93 11.41 -5.29
N THR A 58 13.61 11.62 -4.01
CA THR A 58 14.53 12.27 -3.08
C THR A 58 15.66 11.29 -2.75
N GLU A 59 16.79 11.79 -2.25
CA GLU A 59 17.92 10.95 -1.84
C GLU A 59 17.50 9.89 -0.82
N GLU A 60 16.75 10.28 0.22
CA GLU A 60 16.27 9.36 1.25
C GLU A 60 15.34 8.27 0.67
N ILE A 61 14.39 8.64 -0.18
CA ILE A 61 13.47 7.68 -0.82
C ILE A 61 14.23 6.78 -1.79
N GLN A 62 15.23 7.29 -2.51
CA GLN A 62 16.06 6.50 -3.41
C GLN A 62 16.86 5.43 -2.67
N ILE A 63 17.46 5.77 -1.51
CA ILE A 63 18.17 4.80 -0.68
C ILE A 63 17.23 3.68 -0.20
N ILE A 64 16.04 4.06 0.29
CA ILE A 64 15.03 3.08 0.71
C ILE A 64 14.60 2.20 -0.47
N LYS A 65 14.37 2.81 -1.65
CA LYS A 65 13.98 2.10 -2.87
C LYS A 65 15.03 1.06 -3.28
N GLU A 66 16.31 1.41 -3.28
CA GLU A 66 17.39 0.49 -3.66
C GLU A 66 17.46 -0.71 -2.72
N LYS A 67 17.33 -0.48 -1.42
CA LYS A 67 17.24 -1.56 -0.43
C LYS A 67 15.96 -2.39 -0.61
N ALA A 68 14.84 -1.75 -0.89
CA ALA A 68 13.55 -2.40 -1.16
C ALA A 68 13.62 -3.31 -2.39
N GLU A 69 14.25 -2.86 -3.47
CA GLU A 69 14.49 -3.63 -4.69
C GLU A 69 15.41 -4.84 -4.43
N ALA A 70 16.50 -4.64 -3.69
CA ALA A 70 17.42 -5.71 -3.33
C ALA A 70 16.73 -6.79 -2.48
N TRP A 71 16.07 -6.38 -1.40
CA TRP A 71 15.33 -7.26 -0.51
C TRP A 71 14.21 -8.04 -1.22
N SER A 72 13.39 -7.33 -2.01
CA SER A 72 12.31 -7.96 -2.76
C SER A 72 12.84 -8.94 -3.82
N SER A 73 13.95 -8.58 -4.49
CA SER A 73 14.56 -9.44 -5.51
C SER A 73 15.11 -10.73 -4.93
N GLU A 74 15.72 -10.67 -3.75
CA GLU A 74 16.22 -11.84 -3.01
C GLU A 74 15.07 -12.80 -2.66
N ILE A 75 14.00 -12.27 -2.06
CA ILE A 75 12.85 -13.08 -1.65
C ILE A 75 12.13 -13.72 -2.83
N ILE A 76 11.96 -12.97 -3.92
CA ILE A 76 11.21 -13.44 -5.09
C ILE A 76 12.07 -14.31 -6.01
N GLY A 77 13.40 -14.26 -5.88
CA GLY A 77 14.33 -15.00 -6.75
C GLY A 77 14.44 -14.44 -8.17
N ARG A 78 14.03 -13.19 -8.39
CA ARG A 78 14.20 -12.47 -9.66
C ARG A 78 14.32 -10.98 -9.42
N LYS A 79 14.94 -10.28 -10.38
CA LYS A 79 15.11 -8.82 -10.30
C LYS A 79 13.75 -8.10 -10.23
N ILE A 80 13.54 -7.34 -9.16
CA ILE A 80 12.40 -6.45 -8.96
C ILE A 80 12.90 -5.00 -9.12
N LYS A 81 12.11 -4.19 -9.80
CA LYS A 81 12.31 -2.75 -9.93
C LYS A 81 11.02 -2.02 -9.59
N PHE A 82 11.13 -0.98 -8.79
CA PHE A 82 10.02 -0.11 -8.44
C PHE A 82 10.11 1.20 -9.21
N THR A 83 9.02 1.57 -9.84
CA THR A 83 8.91 2.78 -10.68
C THR A 83 8.10 3.88 -10.03
N PHE A 84 7.36 3.55 -8.96
CA PHE A 84 6.52 4.47 -8.23
C PHE A 84 6.47 4.12 -6.74
N CYS A 85 6.43 5.15 -5.90
CA CYS A 85 6.15 5.04 -4.47
C CYS A 85 5.02 6.01 -4.08
N LEU A 86 3.96 5.47 -3.51
CA LEU A 86 2.92 6.27 -2.86
C LEU A 86 3.20 6.30 -1.36
N CYS A 87 3.45 7.50 -0.85
CA CYS A 87 3.56 7.75 0.58
C CYS A 87 2.20 8.14 1.13
N GLY A 88 1.83 7.64 2.29
CA GLY A 88 0.58 7.96 2.99
C GLY A 88 0.86 8.38 4.42
N LEU A 89 0.26 9.50 4.84
CA LEU A 89 0.38 10.04 6.18
C LEU A 89 -0.82 9.64 7.02
N TYR A 90 -0.57 9.10 8.20
CA TYR A 90 -1.54 8.84 9.26
C TYR A 90 -1.12 9.70 10.45
N GLU A 91 -1.83 10.79 10.68
CA GLU A 91 -1.50 11.72 11.77
C GLU A 91 -1.88 11.16 13.13
N THR A 92 -3.01 10.47 13.18
CA THR A 92 -3.59 9.91 14.41
C THR A 92 -4.01 8.46 14.24
N GLY A 93 -4.44 7.84 15.32
CA GLY A 93 -5.03 6.50 15.31
C GLY A 93 -6.35 6.37 14.55
N GLU A 94 -7.04 7.48 14.32
CA GLU A 94 -8.32 7.52 13.61
C GLU A 94 -8.17 7.45 12.09
N ASP A 95 -6.99 7.80 11.57
CA ASP A 95 -6.73 7.69 10.13
C ASP A 95 -6.73 6.23 9.69
N THR A 96 -7.51 5.92 8.67
CA THR A 96 -7.73 4.56 8.18
C THR A 96 -7.59 4.44 6.68
N ILE A 97 -7.47 3.22 6.20
CA ILE A 97 -7.79 2.86 4.84
C ILE A 97 -8.69 1.62 4.86
N PRO A 98 -9.90 1.69 4.25
CA PRO A 98 -10.82 0.57 4.23
C PRO A 98 -10.27 -0.60 3.42
N HIS A 99 -10.91 -1.77 3.53
CA HIS A 99 -10.56 -2.94 2.73
C HIS A 99 -10.55 -2.63 1.23
N HIS A 100 -9.42 -2.85 0.61
CA HIS A 100 -9.17 -2.59 -0.80
C HIS A 100 -8.15 -3.59 -1.38
N SER A 101 -7.96 -3.50 -2.68
CA SER A 101 -6.82 -4.11 -3.37
C SER A 101 -6.05 -3.03 -4.10
N ASP A 102 -4.75 -3.13 -4.08
CA ASP A 102 -3.90 -2.21 -4.81
C ASP A 102 -3.99 -2.44 -6.33
N THR A 103 -3.90 -1.37 -7.08
CA THR A 103 -3.79 -1.46 -8.53
C THR A 103 -2.39 -1.89 -8.92
N VAL A 104 -2.30 -2.92 -9.74
CA VAL A 104 -1.08 -3.36 -10.42
C VAL A 104 -1.39 -3.60 -11.90
N PRO A 105 -0.50 -3.23 -12.84
CA PRO A 105 -0.73 -3.42 -14.27
C PRO A 105 -0.87 -4.90 -14.65
N ASN A 106 -0.05 -5.76 -14.06
CA ASN A 106 -0.06 -7.20 -14.29
C ASN A 106 -0.15 -7.98 -12.99
N LEU A 107 -0.68 -9.20 -13.06
CA LEU A 107 -0.80 -10.07 -11.89
C LEU A 107 0.55 -10.47 -11.26
N LYS A 108 1.63 -10.41 -12.03
CA LYS A 108 3.00 -10.70 -11.56
C LYS A 108 3.72 -9.49 -10.99
N ASP A 109 3.13 -8.30 -11.09
CA ASP A 109 3.72 -7.08 -10.55
C ASP A 109 3.59 -7.07 -9.03
N HIS A 110 4.57 -6.48 -8.37
CA HIS A 110 4.71 -6.51 -6.91
C HIS A 110 4.39 -5.16 -6.29
N VAL A 111 3.87 -5.24 -5.09
CA VAL A 111 3.66 -4.12 -4.18
C VAL A 111 4.40 -4.41 -2.89
N LEU A 112 5.27 -3.49 -2.50
CA LEU A 112 5.97 -3.52 -1.23
C LEU A 112 5.46 -2.38 -0.36
N GLY A 113 4.86 -2.71 0.79
CA GLY A 113 4.51 -1.75 1.82
C GLY A 113 5.57 -1.72 2.91
N ILE A 114 5.96 -0.52 3.34
CA ILE A 114 6.85 -0.27 4.48
C ILE A 114 6.12 0.65 5.46
N SER A 115 6.21 0.33 6.75
CA SER A 115 5.60 1.12 7.83
C SER A 115 6.69 1.84 8.62
N PHE A 116 6.51 3.14 8.87
CA PHE A 116 7.41 3.93 9.69
C PHE A 116 6.65 4.69 10.79
N GLY A 117 7.23 4.75 11.98
CA GLY A 117 6.68 5.46 13.13
C GLY A 117 5.75 4.60 13.97
N ALA A 118 4.63 5.15 14.41
CA ALA A 118 3.75 4.46 15.35
C ALA A 118 3.12 3.18 14.79
N PRO A 119 2.90 2.16 15.63
CA PRO A 119 2.37 0.87 15.18
C PRO A 119 0.95 0.98 14.64
N ARG A 120 0.61 0.14 13.66
CA ARG A 120 -0.73 -0.04 13.09
C ARG A 120 -1.02 -1.50 12.82
N ILE A 121 -2.30 -1.84 12.81
CA ILE A 121 -2.75 -3.15 12.37
C ILE A 121 -2.89 -3.15 10.85
N LEU A 122 -2.25 -4.10 10.18
CA LEU A 122 -2.57 -4.50 8.82
C LEU A 122 -3.54 -5.68 8.90
N GLU A 123 -4.75 -5.50 8.39
CA GLU A 123 -5.69 -6.61 8.19
C GLU A 123 -5.57 -7.11 6.75
N TRP A 124 -5.33 -8.42 6.61
CA TRP A 124 -5.34 -9.10 5.33
C TRP A 124 -6.44 -10.16 5.35
N THR A 125 -7.48 -9.98 4.55
CA THR A 125 -8.62 -10.89 4.49
C THR A 125 -8.63 -11.67 3.18
N ASN A 126 -8.64 -12.99 3.28
CA ASN A 126 -8.85 -13.90 2.16
C ASN A 126 -10.34 -14.23 2.01
N TYR A 127 -10.75 -14.49 0.76
CA TYR A 127 -12.11 -14.87 0.40
C TYR A 127 -12.08 -16.14 -0.46
N SER A 128 -12.91 -17.13 -0.14
CA SER A 128 -12.95 -18.41 -0.86
C SER A 128 -13.44 -18.26 -2.31
N ASP A 129 -14.45 -17.40 -2.53
CA ASP A 129 -15.18 -17.30 -3.80
C ASP A 129 -15.09 -15.94 -4.47
N LEU A 130 -14.17 -15.09 -4.03
CA LEU A 130 -13.99 -13.76 -4.59
C LEU A 130 -13.32 -13.87 -5.97
N ILE A 131 -14.09 -13.64 -7.03
CA ILE A 131 -13.57 -13.44 -8.36
C ILE A 131 -13.57 -11.93 -8.65
N LYS A 132 -12.40 -11.32 -8.58
CA LYS A 132 -12.23 -9.92 -8.96
C LYS A 132 -12.09 -9.83 -10.47
N LYS A 133 -13.05 -9.19 -11.12
CA LYS A 133 -12.85 -8.76 -12.50
C LYS A 133 -11.97 -7.53 -12.49
N LYS A 134 -10.76 -7.63 -13.04
CA LYS A 134 -9.92 -6.49 -13.33
C LYS A 134 -10.61 -5.67 -14.42
N THR A 135 -11.15 -4.51 -14.08
CA THR A 135 -11.62 -3.56 -15.10
C THR A 135 -10.43 -2.69 -15.52
N ASN A 136 -10.40 -2.24 -16.78
CA ASN A 136 -9.35 -1.34 -17.30
C ASN A 136 -9.25 0.01 -16.58
N THR A 137 -10.08 0.26 -15.59
CA THR A 137 -10.22 1.53 -14.88
C THR A 137 -9.76 1.47 -13.42
N SER A 138 -8.85 0.61 -13.05
CA SER A 138 -8.33 0.51 -11.65
C SER A 138 -9.38 0.28 -10.54
N LYS A 139 -10.64 0.09 -10.90
CA LYS A 139 -11.70 -0.22 -9.94
C LYS A 139 -11.83 -1.73 -9.83
N VAL A 140 -11.47 -2.27 -8.68
CA VAL A 140 -11.83 -3.63 -8.33
C VAL A 140 -13.29 -3.61 -7.90
N HIS A 141 -14.20 -4.04 -8.76
CA HIS A 141 -15.57 -4.30 -8.38
C HIS A 141 -15.63 -5.66 -7.70
N LEU A 142 -16.11 -5.67 -6.47
CA LEU A 142 -16.46 -6.88 -5.76
C LEU A 142 -17.87 -7.25 -6.19
N GLU A 143 -18.01 -8.25 -7.08
CA GLU A 143 -19.30 -8.81 -7.46
C GLU A 143 -19.51 -10.15 -6.74
N GLY A 144 -20.64 -10.31 -6.07
CA GLY A 144 -21.11 -11.57 -5.49
C GLY A 144 -21.09 -11.62 -3.95
N TYR A 145 -21.57 -12.74 -3.42
CA TYR A 145 -21.52 -13.04 -1.98
C TYR A 145 -20.13 -13.56 -1.62
N PHE A 146 -19.46 -12.86 -0.69
CA PHE A 146 -18.10 -13.19 -0.30
C PHE A 146 -18.11 -13.93 1.03
N LEU A 147 -17.64 -15.16 1.02
CA LEU A 147 -17.33 -15.89 2.24
C LEU A 147 -15.90 -15.55 2.65
N LYS A 148 -15.74 -14.83 3.76
CA LYS A 148 -14.44 -14.68 4.41
C LYS A 148 -13.93 -16.05 4.82
N SER A 149 -12.78 -16.46 4.32
CA SER A 149 -12.14 -17.70 4.75
C SER A 149 -11.18 -17.46 5.91
N GLU A 150 -10.44 -16.35 5.89
CA GLU A 150 -9.44 -16.04 6.90
C GLU A 150 -9.15 -14.53 6.93
N THR A 151 -9.00 -13.98 8.14
CA THR A 151 -8.44 -12.64 8.33
C THR A 151 -7.20 -12.74 9.21
N ARG A 152 -6.06 -12.31 8.68
CA ARG A 152 -4.81 -12.16 9.43
C ARG A 152 -4.66 -10.71 9.86
N ARG A 153 -4.29 -10.53 11.12
CA ARG A 153 -3.96 -9.23 11.70
C ARG A 153 -2.48 -9.21 12.03
N ILE A 154 -1.77 -8.26 11.48
CA ILE A 154 -0.32 -8.08 11.68
C ILE A 154 -0.12 -6.70 12.28
N LEU A 155 0.52 -6.64 13.45
CA LEU A 155 0.98 -5.38 14.01
C LEU A 155 2.23 -4.95 13.23
N LEU A 156 2.09 -3.90 12.43
CA LEU A 156 3.20 -3.25 11.74
C LEU A 156 3.86 -2.26 12.70
N GLU A 157 5.14 -2.45 12.93
CA GLU A 157 6.00 -1.57 13.72
C GLU A 157 6.92 -0.76 12.82
N ASP A 158 7.79 0.06 13.40
CA ASP A 158 8.74 0.88 12.64
C ASP A 158 9.70 0.01 11.81
N GLY A 159 9.79 0.30 10.52
CA GLY A 159 10.65 -0.42 9.59
C GLY A 159 10.11 -1.77 9.12
N ASP A 160 8.92 -2.18 9.52
CA ASP A 160 8.31 -3.43 9.05
C ASP A 160 7.91 -3.34 7.59
N ALA A 161 8.06 -4.47 6.89
CA ALA A 161 7.76 -4.58 5.47
C ALA A 161 6.80 -5.73 5.16
N TYR A 162 5.95 -5.55 4.14
CA TYR A 162 5.10 -6.61 3.59
C TYR A 162 5.08 -6.54 2.07
N LEU A 163 5.20 -7.70 1.43
CA LEU A 163 5.35 -7.84 -0.02
C LEU A 163 4.29 -8.80 -0.56
N PHE A 164 3.63 -8.42 -1.64
CA PHE A 164 2.65 -9.25 -2.36
C PHE A 164 2.62 -8.91 -3.85
N ASP A 165 1.97 -9.75 -4.63
CA ASP A 165 1.76 -9.56 -6.07
C ASP A 165 0.27 -9.44 -6.42
N GLY A 166 -0.02 -9.15 -7.70
CA GLY A 166 -1.40 -9.07 -8.18
C GLY A 166 -2.17 -10.38 -8.03
N HIS A 167 -1.52 -11.54 -8.13
CA HIS A 167 -2.17 -12.83 -7.90
C HIS A 167 -2.67 -12.98 -6.46
N SER A 168 -1.86 -12.53 -5.49
CA SER A 168 -2.24 -12.58 -4.07
C SER A 168 -3.50 -11.79 -3.78
N GLN A 169 -3.77 -10.75 -4.55
CA GLN A 169 -4.92 -9.88 -4.38
C GLN A 169 -6.19 -10.35 -5.10
N MET A 170 -6.12 -11.39 -5.91
CA MET A 170 -7.30 -11.88 -6.65
C MET A 170 -8.40 -12.38 -5.72
N LYS A 171 -8.02 -12.94 -4.57
CA LYS A 171 -8.94 -13.46 -3.55
C LYS A 171 -8.69 -12.85 -2.17
N SER A 172 -8.16 -11.65 -2.12
CA SER A 172 -7.90 -10.96 -0.85
C SER A 172 -8.07 -9.46 -0.95
N THR A 173 -8.29 -8.85 0.20
CA THR A 173 -8.25 -7.40 0.41
C THR A 173 -7.43 -7.11 1.65
N HIS A 174 -6.96 -5.88 1.78
CA HIS A 174 -6.27 -5.43 2.98
C HIS A 174 -6.74 -4.05 3.41
N SER A 175 -6.56 -3.75 4.69
CA SER A 175 -6.97 -2.50 5.32
C SER A 175 -6.01 -2.10 6.43
N ILE A 176 -6.06 -0.83 6.81
CA ILE A 176 -5.49 -0.31 8.05
C ILE A 176 -6.65 0.25 8.87
N PRO A 177 -7.18 -0.48 9.83
CA PRO A 177 -8.26 -0.01 10.69
C PRO A 177 -7.76 1.08 11.67
N ALA A 178 -8.71 1.77 12.32
CA ALA A 178 -8.40 2.65 13.43
C ALA A 178 -7.71 1.85 14.57
N LEU A 179 -6.79 2.50 15.24
CA LEU A 179 -6.10 1.96 16.41
C LEU A 179 -5.94 3.09 17.43
N GLU A 180 -6.80 3.08 18.43
CA GLU A 180 -6.84 4.11 19.47
C GLU A 180 -5.49 4.26 20.18
N GLY A 181 -5.14 5.48 20.54
CA GLY A 181 -3.93 5.81 21.28
C GLY A 181 -2.64 5.77 20.48
N THR A 182 -2.68 5.47 19.17
CA THR A 182 -1.47 5.53 18.34
C THR A 182 -1.18 6.95 17.85
N ARG A 183 0.08 7.13 17.45
CA ARG A 183 0.62 8.41 17.00
C ARG A 183 0.83 8.39 15.48
N LYS A 184 1.56 9.38 14.99
CA LYS A 184 1.92 9.56 13.60
C LYS A 184 2.63 8.35 13.01
N ARG A 185 2.18 7.94 11.82
CA ARG A 185 2.78 6.89 10.99
C ARG A 185 2.88 7.36 9.55
N ILE A 186 3.93 6.94 8.87
CA ILE A 186 4.08 7.09 7.42
C ILE A 186 4.11 5.70 6.80
N SER A 187 3.37 5.50 5.71
CA SER A 187 3.50 4.31 4.88
C SER A 187 4.17 4.66 3.56
N LEU A 188 5.10 3.82 3.12
CA LEU A 188 5.61 3.83 1.76
C LEU A 188 5.08 2.60 1.03
N THR A 189 4.47 2.80 -0.13
CA THR A 189 3.96 1.71 -0.95
C THR A 189 4.64 1.77 -2.32
N PHE A 190 5.67 0.97 -2.50
CA PHE A 190 6.41 0.83 -3.75
C PHE A 190 5.67 -0.10 -4.71
N ARG A 191 5.65 0.24 -6.00
CA ARG A 191 4.99 -0.53 -7.05
C ARG A 191 5.92 -0.78 -8.22
N SER A 192 5.85 -2.01 -8.76
CA SER A 192 6.50 -2.40 -10.00
C SER A 192 5.52 -2.42 -11.16
N GLY A 193 6.04 -2.42 -12.39
CA GLY A 193 5.24 -2.64 -13.59
C GLY A 193 4.50 -1.41 -14.13
N LEU A 194 4.80 -0.21 -13.64
CA LEU A 194 4.23 1.05 -14.11
C LEU A 194 5.13 1.72 -15.16
#